data_0e4dc68ce84995ffdfc57cfc5a7feaeb
#
_entry.id   0e4dc68ce84995ffdfc57cfc5a7feaeb
#
_cell.length_a   1.000
_cell.length_b   1.000
_cell.length_c   1.000
_cell.angle_alpha   90.00
_cell.angle_beta   90.00
_cell.angle_gamma   90.00
#
_symmetry.space_group_name_H-M   'P 1'
#
loop_
_entity.id
_entity.type
_entity.pdbx_description
1 polymer ?
#
loop_
_entity_poly.entity_id
_entity_poly.type
_entity_poly.pdbx_seq_one_letter_code
_entity_poly.pdbx_strand_id
1 'polypeptide(L)'
;MSEETVQRIRALAIPPAWTDVWICPYPMGHLQATGTDAAGRRQYLYHERWRARRDAEKFDRMLTFAHRLPQVRERVDSDLERRGLPREKGLAVAVRLLDLALFRVGSESYTRDHGSFGLATVRRDHVRTSGDVIRFDYRAKSGQRRVQEVRDAELAPIVRTLKRRRDDNAELLAYRGGTGWRDVRSEDVNAYVKELAGEGYSAKDFRTWHGTVFAAMALAVGGEVPGTQAARRRRISDAVKEVALELGNTPAVARASYIDPRLLDRYEEGFTIGGALADVSDGDLADPAFRDAVEAAVLRLLEDGRPELAAA
;
A
#
# COMPACT_ATOMS: atom_id res chain seq x y z
N MET A 1 20.88 -18.19 35.51
CA MET A 1 20.72 -17.22 34.40
C MET A 1 21.47 -15.97 34.86
N SER A 2 22.30 -15.37 33.98
CA SER A 2 23.03 -14.14 34.36
C SER A 2 22.06 -12.97 34.47
N GLU A 3 22.40 -11.95 35.27
CA GLU A 3 21.60 -10.74 35.42
C GLU A 3 21.40 -10.00 34.08
N GLU A 4 22.46 -9.97 33.27
CA GLU A 4 22.43 -9.43 31.90
C GLU A 4 21.38 -10.14 31.01
N THR A 5 21.30 -11.48 31.09
CA THR A 5 20.28 -12.25 30.36
C THR A 5 18.86 -11.90 30.82
N VAL A 6 18.64 -11.71 32.10
CA VAL A 6 17.35 -11.34 32.67
C VAL A 6 16.94 -9.93 32.20
N GLN A 7 17.88 -8.97 32.21
CA GLN A 7 17.63 -7.61 31.72
C GLN A 7 17.27 -7.61 30.23
N ARG A 8 18.01 -8.37 29.40
CA ARG A 8 17.71 -8.53 27.98
C ARG A 8 16.28 -9.09 27.76
N ILE A 9 15.92 -10.14 28.49
CA ILE A 9 14.59 -10.75 28.36
C ILE A 9 13.49 -9.75 28.74
N ARG A 10 13.67 -8.98 29.81
CA ARG A 10 12.73 -7.92 30.20
C ARG A 10 12.60 -6.84 29.15
N ALA A 11 13.71 -6.45 28.50
CA ALA A 11 13.73 -5.45 27.45
C ALA A 11 12.98 -5.90 26.18
N LEU A 12 12.77 -7.20 25.95
CA LEU A 12 11.93 -7.69 24.84
C LEU A 12 10.46 -7.30 25.00
N ALA A 13 10.02 -6.90 26.19
CA ALA A 13 8.66 -6.46 26.48
C ALA A 13 7.60 -7.42 25.91
N ILE A 14 7.79 -8.73 26.10
CA ILE A 14 6.86 -9.76 25.61
C ILE A 14 5.50 -9.54 26.26
N PRO A 15 4.41 -9.43 25.46
CA PRO A 15 3.09 -9.18 26.00
C PRO A 15 2.66 -10.30 26.97
N PRO A 16 2.12 -9.96 28.17
CA PRO A 16 1.69 -10.96 29.17
C PRO A 16 0.62 -11.94 28.66
N ALA A 17 -0.15 -11.55 27.64
CA ALA A 17 -1.17 -12.39 27.04
C ALA A 17 -0.63 -13.45 26.07
N TRP A 18 0.69 -13.50 25.84
CA TRP A 18 1.26 -14.54 24.98
C TRP A 18 1.42 -15.84 25.74
N THR A 19 1.07 -16.94 25.10
CA THR A 19 1.31 -18.30 25.55
C THR A 19 2.36 -18.99 24.67
N ASP A 20 2.88 -20.15 25.07
CA ASP A 20 3.89 -20.93 24.34
C ASP A 20 5.09 -20.07 23.92
N VAL A 21 5.59 -19.25 24.83
CA VAL A 21 6.67 -18.31 24.57
C VAL A 21 7.99 -19.04 24.49
N TRP A 22 8.68 -18.87 23.36
CA TRP A 22 10.08 -19.24 23.19
C TRP A 22 10.93 -17.96 23.11
N ILE A 23 12.09 -17.97 23.78
CA ILE A 23 13.04 -16.85 23.78
C ILE A 23 14.39 -17.34 23.27
N CYS A 24 14.96 -16.62 22.31
CA CYS A 24 16.27 -16.93 21.75
C CYS A 24 17.36 -16.85 22.81
N PRO A 25 18.20 -17.91 22.98
CA PRO A 25 19.33 -17.89 23.91
C PRO A 25 20.45 -16.92 23.48
N TYR A 26 20.53 -16.62 22.17
CA TYR A 26 21.57 -15.78 21.60
C TYR A 26 21.12 -14.31 21.50
N PRO A 27 21.87 -13.37 22.14
CA PRO A 27 21.50 -11.93 22.10
C PRO A 27 21.40 -11.37 20.71
N MET A 28 22.24 -11.81 19.77
CA MET A 28 22.30 -11.34 18.38
C MET A 28 21.47 -12.18 17.40
N GLY A 29 20.70 -13.15 17.87
CA GLY A 29 19.80 -13.93 17.02
C GLY A 29 18.77 -13.02 16.33
N HIS A 30 18.54 -13.21 15.03
CA HIS A 30 17.58 -12.40 14.27
C HIS A 30 16.15 -12.51 14.81
N LEU A 31 15.72 -13.68 15.24
CA LEU A 31 14.47 -13.95 15.93
C LEU A 31 14.74 -13.98 17.43
N GLN A 32 14.19 -13.03 18.18
CA GLN A 32 14.44 -12.90 19.63
C GLN A 32 13.40 -13.61 20.49
N ALA A 33 12.14 -13.61 20.09
CA ALA A 33 11.12 -14.41 20.75
C ALA A 33 9.97 -14.76 19.80
N THR A 34 9.25 -15.83 20.12
CA THR A 34 7.96 -16.16 19.53
C THR A 34 6.96 -16.48 20.63
N GLY A 35 5.68 -16.33 20.33
CA GLY A 35 4.59 -16.71 21.24
C GLY A 35 3.26 -16.76 20.51
N THR A 36 2.22 -17.20 21.18
CA THR A 36 0.86 -17.26 20.65
C THR A 36 0.02 -16.20 21.35
N ASP A 37 -0.60 -15.30 20.59
CA ASP A 37 -1.46 -14.24 21.16
C ASP A 37 -2.83 -14.79 21.62
N ALA A 38 -3.64 -13.95 22.27
CA ALA A 38 -4.96 -14.33 22.76
C ALA A 38 -5.96 -14.76 21.66
N ALA A 39 -5.65 -14.44 20.39
CA ALA A 39 -6.43 -14.87 19.23
C ALA A 39 -5.89 -16.16 18.58
N GLY A 40 -4.97 -16.86 19.24
CA GLY A 40 -4.36 -18.10 18.75
C GLY A 40 -3.34 -17.93 17.62
N ARG A 41 -2.89 -16.70 17.35
CA ARG A 41 -1.97 -16.42 16.24
C ARG A 41 -0.53 -16.44 16.74
N ARG A 42 0.36 -17.09 15.98
CA ARG A 42 1.79 -17.06 16.24
C ARG A 42 2.34 -15.65 16.00
N GLN A 43 3.04 -15.11 16.99
CA GLN A 43 3.68 -13.80 17.00
C GLN A 43 5.20 -13.93 17.06
N TYR A 44 5.92 -12.92 16.56
CA TYR A 44 7.36 -12.93 16.42
C TYR A 44 7.94 -11.59 16.87
N LEU A 45 9.01 -11.63 17.68
CA LEU A 45 9.84 -10.48 18.02
C LEU A 45 11.21 -10.66 17.37
N TYR A 46 11.56 -9.72 16.50
CA TYR A 46 12.85 -9.75 15.81
C TYR A 46 13.84 -8.79 16.46
N HIS A 47 15.12 -9.10 16.33
CA HIS A 47 16.21 -8.23 16.73
C HIS A 47 16.15 -6.90 15.99
N GLU A 48 16.43 -5.78 16.68
CA GLU A 48 16.34 -4.44 16.13
C GLU A 48 17.18 -4.25 14.86
N ARG A 49 18.44 -4.69 14.86
CA ARG A 49 19.34 -4.64 13.69
C ARG A 49 18.82 -5.43 12.49
N TRP A 50 18.20 -6.58 12.74
CA TRP A 50 17.59 -7.37 11.69
C TRP A 50 16.38 -6.65 11.10
N ARG A 51 15.55 -6.05 11.97
CA ARG A 51 14.38 -5.27 11.54
C ARG A 51 14.81 -4.07 10.70
N ALA A 52 15.80 -3.29 11.16
CA ALA A 52 16.34 -2.15 10.42
C ALA A 52 16.85 -2.55 9.04
N ARG A 53 17.60 -3.66 8.93
CA ARG A 53 18.08 -4.19 7.66
C ARG A 53 16.91 -4.58 6.74
N ARG A 54 15.92 -5.29 7.25
CA ARG A 54 14.75 -5.71 6.47
C ARG A 54 13.90 -4.52 6.02
N ASP A 55 13.83 -3.48 6.83
CA ASP A 55 13.11 -2.25 6.45
C ASP A 55 13.89 -1.48 5.36
N ALA A 56 15.22 -1.42 5.42
CA ALA A 56 16.02 -0.85 4.34
C ALA A 56 15.84 -1.64 3.04
N GLU A 57 16.01 -2.97 3.05
CA GLU A 57 15.79 -3.84 1.89
C GLU A 57 14.37 -3.69 1.31
N LYS A 58 13.35 -3.47 2.15
CA LYS A 58 11.97 -3.23 1.72
C LYS A 58 11.84 -1.95 0.91
N PHE A 59 12.46 -0.85 1.37
CA PHE A 59 12.35 0.44 0.69
C PHE A 59 13.21 0.50 -0.57
N ASP A 60 14.37 -0.16 -0.61
CA ASP A 60 15.15 -0.31 -1.84
C ASP A 60 14.39 -1.11 -2.91
N ARG A 61 13.71 -2.20 -2.48
CA ARG A 61 12.82 -2.96 -3.36
C ARG A 61 11.64 -2.11 -3.83
N MET A 62 11.11 -1.22 -2.99
CA MET A 62 10.03 -0.30 -3.39
C MET A 62 10.47 0.65 -4.51
N LEU A 63 11.68 1.19 -4.48
CA LEU A 63 12.19 2.02 -5.58
C LEU A 63 12.30 1.20 -6.88
N THR A 64 12.84 -0.02 -6.79
CA THR A 64 12.87 -0.91 -7.96
C THR A 64 11.47 -1.25 -8.48
N PHE A 65 10.48 -1.39 -7.60
CA PHE A 65 9.08 -1.57 -7.99
C PHE A 65 8.54 -0.33 -8.71
N ALA A 66 8.82 0.87 -8.19
CA ALA A 66 8.39 2.14 -8.80
C ALA A 66 8.92 2.29 -10.23
N HIS A 67 10.16 1.94 -10.49
CA HIS A 67 10.74 1.93 -11.84
C HIS A 67 10.05 0.94 -12.80
N ARG A 68 9.41 -0.10 -12.29
CA ARG A 68 8.67 -1.08 -13.10
C ARG A 68 7.21 -0.70 -13.34
N LEU A 69 6.66 0.24 -12.55
CA LEU A 69 5.25 0.61 -12.65
C LEU A 69 4.80 1.06 -14.05
N PRO A 70 5.57 1.83 -14.83
CA PRO A 70 5.15 2.18 -16.19
C PRO A 70 4.88 0.94 -17.05
N GLN A 71 5.78 -0.06 -17.04
CA GLN A 71 5.60 -1.31 -17.77
C GLN A 71 4.44 -2.15 -17.24
N VAL A 72 4.24 -2.16 -15.91
CA VAL A 72 3.08 -2.83 -15.28
C VAL A 72 1.77 -2.19 -15.76
N ARG A 73 1.70 -0.84 -15.81
CA ARG A 73 0.54 -0.09 -16.29
C ARG A 73 0.25 -0.36 -17.75
N GLU A 74 1.26 -0.31 -18.64
CA GLU A 74 1.11 -0.64 -20.06
C GLU A 74 0.51 -2.04 -20.28
N ARG A 75 0.98 -3.02 -19.51
CA ARG A 75 0.45 -4.38 -19.61
C ARG A 75 -0.97 -4.49 -19.05
N VAL A 76 -1.28 -3.79 -17.96
CA VAL A 76 -2.62 -3.72 -17.40
C VAL A 76 -3.58 -3.09 -18.40
N ASP A 77 -3.20 -2.00 -19.06
CA ASP A 77 -4.01 -1.32 -20.09
C ASP A 77 -4.28 -2.27 -21.26
N SER A 78 -3.27 -2.95 -21.79
CA SER A 78 -3.43 -3.96 -22.84
C SER A 78 -4.40 -5.10 -22.43
N ASP A 79 -4.32 -5.56 -21.18
CA ASP A 79 -5.21 -6.62 -20.71
C ASP A 79 -6.65 -6.11 -20.44
N LEU A 80 -6.84 -4.81 -20.13
CA LEU A 80 -8.15 -4.15 -20.03
C LEU A 80 -8.86 -4.01 -21.37
N GLU A 81 -8.13 -3.89 -22.49
CA GLU A 81 -8.69 -3.79 -23.84
C GLU A 81 -9.23 -5.12 -24.38
N ARG A 82 -8.86 -6.28 -23.79
CA ARG A 82 -9.28 -7.59 -24.27
C ARG A 82 -10.80 -7.71 -24.40
N ARG A 83 -11.27 -8.40 -25.42
CA ARG A 83 -12.71 -8.62 -25.63
C ARG A 83 -13.29 -9.52 -24.55
N GLY A 84 -14.50 -9.20 -24.10
CA GLY A 84 -15.19 -9.94 -23.05
C GLY A 84 -14.60 -9.68 -21.66
N LEU A 85 -14.60 -10.69 -20.82
CA LEU A 85 -14.03 -10.65 -19.45
C LEU A 85 -13.19 -11.92 -19.20
N PRO A 86 -12.11 -12.15 -19.98
CA PRO A 86 -11.17 -13.25 -19.67
C PRO A 86 -10.45 -13.02 -18.36
N ARG A 87 -9.69 -14.03 -17.91
CA ARG A 87 -8.98 -14.01 -16.61
C ARG A 87 -8.05 -12.79 -16.50
N GLU A 88 -7.28 -12.52 -17.54
CA GLU A 88 -6.32 -11.42 -17.59
C GLU A 88 -7.01 -10.06 -17.38
N LYS A 89 -8.16 -9.84 -18.05
CA LYS A 89 -8.94 -8.61 -17.87
C LYS A 89 -9.50 -8.47 -16.46
N GLY A 90 -9.98 -9.55 -15.85
CA GLY A 90 -10.44 -9.55 -14.46
C GLY A 90 -9.33 -9.22 -13.47
N LEU A 91 -8.11 -9.71 -13.71
CA LEU A 91 -6.92 -9.42 -12.91
C LEU A 91 -6.40 -8.00 -13.16
N ALA A 92 -6.41 -7.52 -14.40
CA ALA A 92 -6.05 -6.15 -14.76
C ALA A 92 -6.94 -5.12 -14.04
N VAL A 93 -8.27 -5.38 -13.95
CA VAL A 93 -9.18 -4.54 -13.14
C VAL A 93 -8.73 -4.49 -11.68
N ALA A 94 -8.35 -5.61 -11.09
CA ALA A 94 -7.88 -5.64 -9.70
C ALA A 94 -6.58 -4.84 -9.52
N VAL A 95 -5.60 -5.01 -10.42
CA VAL A 95 -4.31 -4.31 -10.32
C VAL A 95 -4.46 -2.81 -10.58
N ARG A 96 -5.30 -2.40 -11.55
CA ARG A 96 -5.62 -0.99 -11.78
C ARG A 96 -6.24 -0.33 -10.54
N LEU A 97 -7.14 -1.04 -9.85
CA LEU A 97 -7.72 -0.55 -8.58
C LEU A 97 -6.70 -0.49 -7.44
N LEU A 98 -5.73 -1.40 -7.37
CA LEU A 98 -4.63 -1.31 -6.40
C LEU A 98 -3.75 -0.10 -6.66
N ASP A 99 -3.48 0.20 -7.94
CA ASP A 99 -2.66 1.35 -8.34
C ASP A 99 -3.36 2.69 -8.08
N LEU A 100 -4.68 2.76 -8.25
CA LEU A 100 -5.42 4.03 -8.13
C LEU A 100 -5.92 4.34 -6.71
N ALA A 101 -6.16 3.33 -5.85
CA ALA A 101 -6.99 3.58 -4.66
C ALA A 101 -6.53 2.91 -3.35
N LEU A 102 -5.26 2.56 -3.21
CA LEU A 102 -4.66 2.10 -1.93
C LEU A 102 -5.39 0.91 -1.26
N PHE A 103 -6.07 0.07 -2.04
CA PHE A 103 -6.77 -1.09 -1.47
C PHE A 103 -5.81 -2.04 -0.77
N ARG A 104 -6.27 -2.67 0.31
CA ARG A 104 -5.73 -3.95 0.76
C ARG A 104 -6.30 -5.04 -0.14
N VAL A 105 -5.47 -5.97 -0.59
CA VAL A 105 -5.97 -7.07 -1.44
C VAL A 105 -7.07 -7.87 -0.75
N GLY A 106 -7.01 -8.01 0.58
CA GLY A 106 -7.94 -8.85 1.35
C GLY A 106 -7.55 -10.32 1.29
N SER A 107 -8.32 -11.17 1.96
CA SER A 107 -8.31 -12.63 1.80
C SER A 107 -9.64 -13.19 2.23
N GLU A 108 -10.02 -14.28 1.62
CA GLU A 108 -11.29 -14.97 1.83
C GLU A 108 -11.41 -15.52 3.26
N SER A 109 -10.30 -16.05 3.80
CA SER A 109 -10.23 -16.51 5.19
C SER A 109 -10.47 -15.36 6.17
N TYR A 110 -9.78 -14.23 5.98
CA TYR A 110 -9.95 -13.08 6.87
C TYR A 110 -11.37 -12.48 6.80
N THR A 111 -11.98 -12.48 5.62
CA THR A 111 -13.37 -12.02 5.45
C THR A 111 -14.34 -12.92 6.19
N ARG A 112 -14.15 -14.25 6.11
CA ARG A 112 -14.98 -15.24 6.80
C ARG A 112 -14.87 -15.10 8.31
N ASP A 113 -13.66 -14.93 8.82
CA ASP A 113 -13.39 -14.95 10.27
C ASP A 113 -13.76 -13.62 10.95
N HIS A 114 -13.69 -12.50 10.21
CA HIS A 114 -13.81 -11.16 10.80
C HIS A 114 -14.88 -10.27 10.15
N GLY A 115 -15.54 -10.70 9.09
CA GLY A 115 -16.54 -9.91 8.38
C GLY A 115 -15.97 -8.61 7.80
N SER A 116 -14.67 -8.59 7.46
CA SER A 116 -13.96 -7.43 6.92
C SER A 116 -13.47 -7.73 5.51
N PHE A 117 -13.60 -6.77 4.61
CA PHE A 117 -13.37 -6.93 3.19
C PHE A 117 -12.09 -6.24 2.72
N GLY A 118 -11.54 -6.73 1.63
CA GLY A 118 -10.50 -6.12 0.83
C GLY A 118 -10.88 -6.21 -0.64
N LEU A 119 -9.98 -5.82 -1.54
CA LEU A 119 -10.28 -5.73 -2.97
C LEU A 119 -10.79 -7.04 -3.57
N ALA A 120 -10.12 -8.17 -3.28
CA ALA A 120 -10.52 -9.49 -3.79
C ALA A 120 -11.86 -10.00 -3.22
N THR A 121 -12.27 -9.48 -2.06
CA THR A 121 -13.48 -9.92 -1.37
C THR A 121 -14.56 -8.84 -1.28
N VAL A 122 -14.34 -7.66 -1.90
CA VAL A 122 -15.35 -6.62 -1.97
C VAL A 122 -16.56 -7.11 -2.77
N ARG A 123 -17.78 -6.82 -2.27
CA ARG A 123 -19.03 -7.34 -2.84
C ARG A 123 -19.64 -6.35 -3.83
N ARG A 124 -20.52 -6.84 -4.70
CA ARG A 124 -21.25 -6.03 -5.67
C ARG A 124 -22.15 -4.97 -5.02
N ASP A 125 -22.70 -5.24 -3.84
CA ASP A 125 -23.53 -4.31 -3.07
C ASP A 125 -22.70 -3.21 -2.37
N HIS A 126 -21.41 -3.41 -2.17
CA HIS A 126 -20.48 -2.40 -1.67
C HIS A 126 -20.09 -1.34 -2.70
N VAL A 127 -20.51 -1.49 -3.96
CA VAL A 127 -20.00 -0.65 -5.06
C VAL A 127 -21.12 0.06 -5.78
N ARG A 128 -20.94 1.35 -6.03
CA ARG A 128 -21.82 2.18 -6.86
C ARG A 128 -21.00 2.78 -8.01
N THR A 129 -21.64 2.99 -9.16
CA THR A 129 -21.00 3.61 -10.32
C THR A 129 -21.88 4.72 -10.88
N SER A 130 -21.29 5.88 -11.18
CA SER A 130 -21.97 7.02 -11.80
C SER A 130 -21.00 7.67 -12.79
N GLY A 131 -21.33 7.67 -14.08
CA GLY A 131 -20.40 8.10 -15.12
C GLY A 131 -19.11 7.30 -15.08
N ASP A 132 -17.99 7.97 -14.93
CA ASP A 132 -16.64 7.45 -14.80
C ASP A 132 -16.21 7.18 -13.34
N VAL A 133 -17.06 7.53 -12.37
CA VAL A 133 -16.79 7.38 -10.94
C VAL A 133 -17.26 6.01 -10.44
N ILE A 134 -16.37 5.33 -9.73
CA ILE A 134 -16.61 4.08 -9.01
C ILE A 134 -16.46 4.36 -7.54
N ARG A 135 -17.52 4.22 -6.76
CA ARG A 135 -17.53 4.43 -5.31
C ARG A 135 -17.63 3.09 -4.59
N PHE A 136 -16.70 2.83 -3.72
CA PHE A 136 -16.65 1.69 -2.81
C PHE A 136 -17.03 2.15 -1.40
N ASP A 137 -17.88 1.38 -0.72
CA ASP A 137 -18.32 1.63 0.66
C ASP A 137 -18.45 0.28 1.38
N TYR A 138 -17.47 -0.08 2.18
CA TYR A 138 -17.37 -1.40 2.78
C TYR A 138 -16.70 -1.37 4.15
N ARG A 139 -16.90 -2.44 4.92
CA ARG A 139 -16.23 -2.67 6.21
C ARG A 139 -14.85 -3.27 5.96
N ALA A 140 -13.79 -2.52 6.23
CA ALA A 140 -12.40 -2.94 6.06
C ALA A 140 -11.81 -3.52 7.35
N LYS A 141 -10.51 -3.81 7.32
CA LYS A 141 -9.73 -4.35 8.44
C LYS A 141 -10.01 -3.58 9.74
N SER A 142 -10.10 -4.31 10.86
CA SER A 142 -10.44 -3.78 12.19
C SER A 142 -11.87 -3.18 12.29
N GLY A 143 -12.76 -3.56 11.38
CA GLY A 143 -14.15 -3.12 11.37
C GLY A 143 -14.38 -1.68 10.93
N GLN A 144 -13.35 -0.98 10.45
CA GLN A 144 -13.44 0.39 9.99
C GLN A 144 -14.21 0.48 8.67
N ARG A 145 -15.17 1.41 8.58
CA ARG A 145 -15.82 1.72 7.30
C ARG A 145 -14.83 2.44 6.39
N ARG A 146 -14.69 1.96 5.16
CA ARG A 146 -13.91 2.59 4.08
C ARG A 146 -14.84 3.07 3.00
N VAL A 147 -14.72 4.35 2.66
CA VAL A 147 -15.35 4.94 1.49
C VAL A 147 -14.22 5.43 0.60
N GLN A 148 -14.16 4.92 -0.63
CA GLN A 148 -13.14 5.27 -1.61
C GLN A 148 -13.82 5.54 -2.94
N GLU A 149 -13.36 6.55 -3.65
CA GLU A 149 -13.80 6.87 -5.00
C GLU A 149 -12.63 6.75 -5.97
N VAL A 150 -12.88 6.12 -7.09
CA VAL A 150 -11.94 5.98 -8.21
C VAL A 150 -12.61 6.58 -9.43
N ARG A 151 -11.96 7.52 -10.07
CA ARG A 151 -12.38 8.07 -11.36
C ARG A 151 -11.56 7.43 -12.47
N ASP A 152 -12.22 6.61 -13.29
CA ASP A 152 -11.56 5.94 -14.41
C ASP A 152 -12.62 5.57 -15.47
N ALA A 153 -12.51 6.19 -16.64
CA ALA A 153 -13.46 6.04 -17.72
C ALA A 153 -13.44 4.64 -18.37
N GLU A 154 -12.32 3.93 -18.29
CA GLU A 154 -12.17 2.59 -18.83
C GLU A 154 -12.65 1.52 -17.83
N LEU A 155 -12.33 1.69 -16.54
CA LEU A 155 -12.77 0.75 -15.50
C LEU A 155 -14.26 0.81 -15.22
N ALA A 156 -14.87 2.00 -15.23
CA ALA A 156 -16.27 2.17 -14.83
C ALA A 156 -17.25 1.31 -15.65
N PRO A 157 -17.14 1.20 -16.98
CA PRO A 157 -17.96 0.28 -17.77
C PRO A 157 -17.76 -1.20 -17.42
N ILE A 158 -16.50 -1.59 -17.18
CA ILE A 158 -16.15 -2.98 -16.82
C ILE A 158 -16.75 -3.31 -15.45
N VAL A 159 -16.58 -2.43 -14.45
CA VAL A 159 -17.16 -2.60 -13.12
C VAL A 159 -18.69 -2.65 -13.17
N ARG A 160 -19.34 -1.83 -14.00
CA ARG A 160 -20.80 -1.94 -14.24
C ARG A 160 -21.21 -3.31 -14.77
N THR A 161 -20.42 -3.88 -15.67
CA THR A 161 -20.68 -5.21 -16.22
C THR A 161 -20.52 -6.28 -15.14
N LEU A 162 -19.45 -6.21 -14.34
CA LEU A 162 -19.21 -7.10 -13.23
C LEU A 162 -20.33 -7.02 -12.17
N LYS A 163 -20.82 -5.84 -11.85
CA LYS A 163 -21.95 -5.65 -10.93
C LYS A 163 -23.24 -6.30 -11.41
N ARG A 164 -23.51 -6.25 -12.71
CA ARG A 164 -24.76 -6.74 -13.32
C ARG A 164 -24.73 -8.23 -13.68
N ARG A 165 -23.59 -8.90 -13.46
CA ARG A 165 -23.47 -10.33 -13.75
C ARG A 165 -24.51 -11.14 -12.97
N ARG A 166 -25.02 -12.18 -13.61
CA ARG A 166 -26.01 -13.09 -13.00
C ARG A 166 -25.31 -14.39 -12.63
N ASP A 167 -24.95 -14.51 -11.39
CA ASP A 167 -24.42 -15.67 -10.72
C ASP A 167 -24.68 -15.56 -9.21
N ASP A 168 -24.45 -16.63 -8.46
CA ASP A 168 -24.73 -16.70 -7.02
C ASP A 168 -23.62 -16.07 -6.17
N ASN A 169 -22.45 -15.73 -6.77
CA ASN A 169 -21.33 -15.14 -6.03
C ASN A 169 -21.57 -13.66 -5.77
N ALA A 170 -21.30 -13.24 -4.56
CA ALA A 170 -21.53 -11.86 -4.12
C ALA A 170 -20.36 -10.93 -4.43
N GLU A 171 -19.14 -11.46 -4.59
CA GLU A 171 -17.91 -10.71 -4.85
C GLU A 171 -18.01 -9.89 -6.14
N LEU A 172 -17.37 -8.72 -6.17
CA LEU A 172 -17.37 -7.86 -7.36
C LEU A 172 -16.47 -8.42 -8.45
N LEU A 173 -15.22 -8.73 -8.10
CA LEU A 173 -14.19 -9.08 -9.08
C LEU A 173 -14.32 -10.53 -9.53
N ALA A 174 -14.52 -10.71 -10.83
CA ALA A 174 -14.65 -12.01 -11.45
C ALA A 174 -14.25 -11.96 -12.93
N TYR A 175 -14.08 -13.14 -13.52
CA TYR A 175 -13.81 -13.33 -14.94
C TYR A 175 -14.63 -14.49 -15.51
N ARG A 176 -14.77 -14.54 -16.85
CA ARG A 176 -15.43 -15.64 -17.57
C ARG A 176 -14.45 -16.79 -17.71
N GLY A 177 -14.75 -17.93 -17.06
CA GLY A 177 -14.12 -19.22 -17.32
C GLY A 177 -14.93 -20.05 -18.33
N GLY A 178 -14.43 -21.23 -18.67
CA GLY A 178 -15.09 -22.10 -19.66
C GLY A 178 -16.54 -22.47 -19.33
N THR A 179 -16.89 -22.61 -18.05
CA THR A 179 -18.22 -23.05 -17.57
C THR A 179 -19.04 -21.98 -16.88
N GLY A 180 -18.56 -20.72 -16.82
CA GLY A 180 -19.27 -19.65 -16.14
C GLY A 180 -18.37 -18.57 -15.53
N TRP A 181 -18.88 -17.87 -14.54
CA TRP A 181 -18.11 -16.87 -13.81
C TRP A 181 -17.22 -17.53 -12.76
N ARG A 182 -16.02 -16.96 -12.57
CA ARG A 182 -15.06 -17.34 -11.51
C ARG A 182 -14.60 -16.08 -10.81
N ASP A 183 -14.62 -16.08 -9.48
CA ASP A 183 -14.14 -14.94 -8.70
C ASP A 183 -12.61 -14.81 -8.80
N VAL A 184 -12.15 -13.57 -8.79
CA VAL A 184 -10.72 -13.22 -8.67
C VAL A 184 -10.36 -13.31 -7.18
N ARG A 185 -9.45 -14.22 -6.84
CA ARG A 185 -8.98 -14.41 -5.47
C ARG A 185 -7.74 -13.59 -5.17
N SER A 186 -7.48 -13.39 -3.89
CA SER A 186 -6.28 -12.66 -3.42
C SER A 186 -4.97 -13.30 -3.92
N GLU A 187 -4.93 -14.62 -4.04
CA GLU A 187 -3.79 -15.37 -4.58
C GLU A 187 -3.60 -15.11 -6.08
N ASP A 188 -4.69 -15.04 -6.86
CA ASP A 188 -4.65 -14.73 -8.28
C ASP A 188 -4.11 -13.33 -8.54
N VAL A 189 -4.55 -12.34 -7.73
CA VAL A 189 -4.05 -10.96 -7.82
C VAL A 189 -2.55 -10.90 -7.54
N ASN A 190 -2.08 -11.55 -6.47
CA ASN A 190 -0.65 -11.56 -6.15
C ASN A 190 0.17 -12.34 -7.19
N ALA A 191 -0.35 -13.42 -7.75
CA ALA A 191 0.32 -14.16 -8.83
C ALA A 191 0.46 -13.28 -10.09
N TYR A 192 -0.58 -12.54 -10.45
CA TYR A 192 -0.54 -11.62 -11.58
C TYR A 192 0.41 -10.42 -11.34
N VAL A 193 0.44 -9.85 -10.13
CA VAL A 193 1.44 -8.82 -9.78
C VAL A 193 2.86 -9.35 -9.93
N LYS A 194 3.13 -10.59 -9.53
CA LYS A 194 4.43 -11.22 -9.72
C LYS A 194 4.78 -11.44 -11.20
N GLU A 195 3.82 -11.85 -12.00
CA GLU A 195 3.98 -11.98 -13.45
C GLU A 195 4.37 -10.65 -14.09
N LEU A 196 3.73 -9.54 -13.68
CA LEU A 196 3.95 -8.20 -14.23
C LEU A 196 5.23 -7.54 -13.72
N ALA A 197 5.43 -7.56 -12.41
CA ALA A 197 6.49 -6.80 -11.73
C ALA A 197 7.70 -7.67 -11.32
N GLY A 198 7.55 -9.00 -11.23
CA GLY A 198 8.56 -9.96 -10.81
C GLY A 198 8.25 -10.63 -9.46
N GLU A 199 8.86 -11.79 -9.21
CA GLU A 199 8.58 -12.70 -8.08
C GLU A 199 8.69 -12.06 -6.68
N GLY A 200 9.47 -11.01 -6.54
CA GLY A 200 9.67 -10.31 -5.25
C GLY A 200 8.51 -9.39 -4.85
N TYR A 201 7.50 -9.18 -5.70
CA TYR A 201 6.48 -8.15 -5.53
C TYR A 201 5.08 -8.72 -5.26
N SER A 202 4.22 -7.89 -4.71
CA SER A 202 2.85 -8.23 -4.32
C SER A 202 1.95 -6.98 -4.32
N ALA A 203 0.67 -7.16 -4.13
CA ALA A 203 -0.29 -6.06 -3.96
C ALA A 203 0.08 -5.08 -2.83
N LYS A 204 0.90 -5.50 -1.85
CA LYS A 204 1.35 -4.62 -0.77
C LYS A 204 2.33 -3.56 -1.25
N ASP A 205 3.10 -3.83 -2.29
CA ASP A 205 4.14 -2.92 -2.78
C ASP A 205 3.52 -1.65 -3.39
N PHE A 206 2.36 -1.73 -4.05
CA PHE A 206 1.57 -0.56 -4.44
C PHE A 206 1.29 0.37 -3.26
N ARG A 207 0.84 -0.18 -2.13
CA ARG A 207 0.53 0.62 -0.94
C ARG A 207 1.76 1.26 -0.30
N THR A 208 2.92 0.60 -0.40
CA THR A 208 4.18 1.15 0.13
C THR A 208 4.67 2.30 -0.75
N TRP A 209 4.62 2.13 -2.07
CA TRP A 209 4.96 3.18 -3.02
C TRP A 209 4.02 4.38 -2.89
N HIS A 210 2.73 4.18 -3.06
CA HIS A 210 1.76 5.27 -2.98
C HIS A 210 1.72 5.94 -1.60
N GLY A 211 1.95 5.22 -0.50
CA GLY A 211 2.07 5.81 0.82
C GLY A 211 3.25 6.79 0.91
N THR A 212 4.37 6.48 0.25
CA THR A 212 5.52 7.37 0.15
C THR A 212 5.23 8.56 -0.78
N VAL A 213 4.59 8.34 -1.94
CA VAL A 213 4.18 9.40 -2.87
C VAL A 213 3.20 10.39 -2.21
N PHE A 214 2.18 9.88 -1.54
CA PHE A 214 1.22 10.73 -0.79
C PHE A 214 1.90 11.54 0.32
N ALA A 215 2.86 10.94 1.04
CA ALA A 215 3.63 11.67 2.05
C ALA A 215 4.46 12.80 1.41
N ALA A 216 5.09 12.54 0.27
CA ALA A 216 5.86 13.55 -0.46
C ALA A 216 4.98 14.71 -0.92
N MET A 217 3.79 14.42 -1.47
CA MET A 217 2.81 15.43 -1.86
C MET A 217 2.32 16.26 -0.67
N ALA A 218 1.92 15.61 0.44
CA ALA A 218 1.46 16.29 1.65
C ALA A 218 2.53 17.24 2.25
N LEU A 219 3.79 16.83 2.17
CA LEU A 219 4.91 17.68 2.60
C LEU A 219 5.17 18.85 1.64
N ALA A 220 4.93 18.67 0.34
CA ALA A 220 5.15 19.69 -0.68
C ALA A 220 4.03 20.75 -0.72
N VAL A 221 2.77 20.36 -0.59
CA VAL A 221 1.58 21.25 -0.59
C VAL A 221 1.67 22.30 0.54
N GLY A 222 2.42 22.02 1.60
CA GLY A 222 2.66 22.95 2.68
C GLY A 222 3.45 24.20 2.32
N GLY A 223 3.93 24.37 1.09
CA GLY A 223 4.77 25.46 0.63
C GLY A 223 6.23 25.28 1.06
N GLU A 224 6.94 26.40 1.31
CA GLU A 224 8.34 26.39 1.73
C GLU A 224 8.56 25.54 2.99
N VAL A 225 9.69 24.81 3.00
CA VAL A 225 10.09 24.01 4.17
C VAL A 225 10.39 24.94 5.35
N PRO A 226 9.74 24.76 6.51
CA PRO A 226 9.94 25.64 7.66
C PRO A 226 11.40 25.71 8.10
N GLY A 227 11.85 26.90 8.51
CA GLY A 227 13.23 27.15 8.95
C GLY A 227 13.59 26.44 10.27
N THR A 228 12.62 26.10 11.13
CA THR A 228 12.88 25.48 12.43
C THR A 228 12.63 23.98 12.42
N GLN A 229 13.48 23.21 13.09
CA GLN A 229 13.35 21.76 13.21
C GLN A 229 12.01 21.36 13.87
N ALA A 230 11.55 22.11 14.87
CA ALA A 230 10.27 21.84 15.53
C ALA A 230 9.08 21.96 14.56
N ALA A 231 9.09 22.97 13.68
CA ALA A 231 8.05 23.15 12.67
C ALA A 231 8.12 22.06 11.59
N ARG A 232 9.31 21.64 11.15
CA ARG A 232 9.50 20.52 10.22
C ARG A 232 8.93 19.21 10.79
N ARG A 233 9.25 18.89 12.05
CA ARG A 233 8.70 17.71 12.73
C ARG A 233 7.18 17.73 12.84
N ARG A 234 6.59 18.89 13.08
CA ARG A 234 5.13 19.06 13.09
C ARG A 234 4.53 18.74 11.72
N ARG A 235 5.09 19.31 10.64
CA ARG A 235 4.65 19.03 9.27
C ARG A 235 4.77 17.55 8.91
N ILE A 236 5.88 16.90 9.26
CA ILE A 236 6.06 15.47 9.09
C ILE A 236 4.97 14.68 9.84
N SER A 237 4.69 15.06 11.09
CA SER A 237 3.63 14.41 11.87
C SER A 237 2.26 14.54 11.20
N ASP A 238 1.95 15.69 10.64
CA ASP A 238 0.65 15.93 10.00
C ASP A 238 0.56 15.17 8.66
N ALA A 239 1.58 15.19 7.82
CA ALA A 239 1.65 14.38 6.60
C ALA A 239 1.49 12.87 6.90
N VAL A 240 2.14 12.37 7.95
CA VAL A 240 1.99 10.96 8.37
C VAL A 240 0.54 10.65 8.79
N LYS A 241 -0.16 11.58 9.45
CA LYS A 241 -1.58 11.39 9.83
C LYS A 241 -2.48 11.36 8.59
N GLU A 242 -2.25 12.22 7.61
CA GLU A 242 -2.98 12.22 6.34
C GLU A 242 -2.81 10.89 5.60
N VAL A 243 -1.58 10.46 5.41
CA VAL A 243 -1.28 9.16 4.79
C VAL A 243 -1.89 8.01 5.58
N ALA A 244 -1.86 8.06 6.91
CA ALA A 244 -2.48 7.04 7.76
C ALA A 244 -3.99 6.95 7.54
N LEU A 245 -4.67 8.08 7.40
CA LEU A 245 -6.10 8.17 7.10
C LEU A 245 -6.38 7.54 5.72
N GLU A 246 -5.64 7.93 4.69
CA GLU A 246 -5.77 7.40 3.34
C GLU A 246 -5.49 5.89 3.26
N LEU A 247 -4.50 5.39 3.99
CA LEU A 247 -4.21 3.97 4.08
C LEU A 247 -5.18 3.19 4.98
N GLY A 248 -5.98 3.87 5.83
CA GLY A 248 -6.77 3.22 6.89
C GLY A 248 -5.88 2.48 7.88
N ASN A 249 -4.82 3.13 8.33
CA ASN A 249 -3.84 2.64 9.31
C ASN A 249 -3.72 3.62 10.48
N THR A 250 -3.04 3.22 11.55
CA THR A 250 -2.59 4.17 12.57
C THR A 250 -1.38 4.95 12.05
N PRO A 251 -1.13 6.19 12.52
CA PRO A 251 0.06 6.96 12.14
C PRO A 251 1.38 6.21 12.36
N ALA A 252 1.49 5.48 13.47
CA ALA A 252 2.68 4.67 13.75
C ALA A 252 2.90 3.57 12.70
N VAL A 253 1.84 2.88 12.28
CA VAL A 253 1.91 1.84 11.24
C VAL A 253 2.17 2.47 9.86
N ALA A 254 1.55 3.60 9.53
CA ALA A 254 1.79 4.30 8.27
C ALA A 254 3.28 4.70 8.15
N ARG A 255 3.81 5.38 9.18
CA ARG A 255 5.22 5.81 9.23
C ARG A 255 6.19 4.62 9.11
N ALA A 256 6.01 3.56 9.89
CA ALA A 256 6.94 2.44 9.94
C ALA A 256 6.87 1.51 8.72
N SER A 257 5.70 1.41 8.07
CA SER A 257 5.47 0.35 7.08
C SER A 257 5.23 0.82 5.65
N TYR A 258 4.84 2.10 5.45
CA TYR A 258 4.36 2.59 4.15
C TYR A 258 4.99 3.91 3.70
N ILE A 259 5.77 4.58 4.54
CA ILE A 259 6.47 5.80 4.19
C ILE A 259 7.97 5.52 4.27
N ASP A 260 8.69 5.79 3.19
CA ASP A 260 10.14 5.66 3.15
C ASP A 260 10.77 6.67 4.13
N PRO A 261 11.57 6.23 5.11
CA PRO A 261 12.19 7.13 6.06
C PRO A 261 13.11 8.17 5.39
N ARG A 262 13.75 7.81 4.27
CA ARG A 262 14.60 8.72 3.51
C ARG A 262 13.84 9.97 3.05
N LEU A 263 12.55 9.85 2.70
CA LEU A 263 11.71 11.01 2.37
C LEU A 263 11.62 12.00 3.53
N LEU A 264 11.45 11.48 4.75
CA LEU A 264 11.33 12.32 5.95
C LEU A 264 12.67 12.98 6.30
N ASP A 265 13.77 12.26 6.14
CA ASP A 265 15.13 12.77 6.33
C ASP A 265 15.43 13.89 5.32
N ARG A 266 15.08 13.71 4.04
CA ARG A 266 15.21 14.75 3.00
C ARG A 266 14.40 16.01 3.34
N TYR A 267 13.20 15.83 3.85
CA TYR A 267 12.39 16.97 4.30
C TYR A 267 13.02 17.70 5.50
N GLU A 268 13.60 16.97 6.45
CA GLU A 268 14.37 17.59 7.56
C GLU A 268 15.61 18.33 7.06
N GLU A 269 16.21 17.90 5.94
CA GLU A 269 17.31 18.61 5.26
C GLU A 269 16.85 19.83 4.45
N GLY A 270 15.55 20.00 4.22
CA GLY A 270 14.98 21.13 3.49
C GLY A 270 14.57 20.83 2.05
N PHE A 271 14.55 19.55 1.65
CA PHE A 271 14.19 19.14 0.29
C PHE A 271 12.74 18.63 0.21
N THR A 272 12.06 18.94 -0.89
CA THR A 272 10.69 18.52 -1.21
C THR A 272 10.52 18.43 -2.72
N ILE A 273 9.44 17.81 -3.16
CA ILE A 273 9.02 17.76 -4.58
C ILE A 273 8.24 19.01 -5.01
N GLY A 274 8.18 20.05 -4.19
CA GLY A 274 7.35 21.25 -4.44
C GLY A 274 7.65 21.95 -5.76
N GLY A 275 8.93 22.03 -6.18
CA GLY A 275 9.30 22.57 -7.48
C GLY A 275 8.67 21.81 -8.65
N ALA A 276 8.69 20.47 -8.60
CA ALA A 276 8.09 19.64 -9.64
C ALA A 276 6.55 19.72 -9.66
N LEU A 277 5.92 20.01 -8.53
CA LEU A 277 4.47 20.22 -8.47
C LEU A 277 4.05 21.60 -9.04
N ALA A 278 4.90 22.60 -8.92
CA ALA A 278 4.62 23.93 -9.46
C ALA A 278 4.58 23.93 -11.01
N ASP A 279 5.35 23.05 -11.63
CA ASP A 279 5.39 22.89 -13.09
C ASP A 279 4.21 22.12 -13.67
N VAL A 280 3.48 21.37 -12.83
CA VAL A 280 2.32 20.57 -13.20
C VAL A 280 1.10 21.22 -12.55
N SER A 281 0.37 22.06 -13.31
CA SER A 281 -0.82 22.76 -12.82
C SER A 281 -1.84 21.80 -12.18
N ASP A 282 -2.63 22.29 -11.22
CA ASP A 282 -3.73 21.67 -10.46
C ASP A 282 -4.23 20.30 -10.97
N GLY A 283 -3.36 19.28 -10.91
CA GLY A 283 -3.65 17.93 -11.39
C GLY A 283 -4.13 17.01 -10.26
N ASP A 284 -4.89 16.00 -10.65
CA ASP A 284 -5.27 14.87 -9.80
C ASP A 284 -4.34 13.68 -10.14
N LEU A 285 -4.00 12.84 -9.16
CA LEU A 285 -3.28 11.58 -9.40
C LEU A 285 -4.06 10.59 -10.31
N ALA A 286 -5.33 10.86 -10.57
CA ALA A 286 -6.09 10.19 -11.62
C ALA A 286 -5.63 10.58 -13.05
N ASP A 287 -5.02 11.77 -13.22
CA ASP A 287 -4.36 12.14 -14.47
C ASP A 287 -3.01 11.43 -14.58
N PRO A 288 -2.80 10.60 -15.60
CA PRO A 288 -1.55 9.88 -15.79
C PRO A 288 -0.32 10.78 -15.89
N ALA A 289 -0.40 11.91 -16.60
CA ALA A 289 0.72 12.83 -16.79
C ALA A 289 1.14 13.49 -15.48
N PHE A 290 0.16 13.93 -14.68
CA PHE A 290 0.41 14.48 -13.34
C PHE A 290 1.03 13.41 -12.41
N ARG A 291 0.44 12.22 -12.37
CA ARG A 291 0.94 11.12 -11.56
C ARG A 291 2.37 10.75 -11.91
N ASP A 292 2.67 10.60 -13.19
CA ASP A 292 4.01 10.21 -13.66
C ASP A 292 5.06 11.29 -13.32
N ALA A 293 4.72 12.58 -13.42
CA ALA A 293 5.58 13.68 -13.02
C ALA A 293 5.87 13.67 -11.51
N VAL A 294 4.83 13.47 -10.68
CA VAL A 294 4.96 13.36 -9.23
C VAL A 294 5.83 12.16 -8.84
N GLU A 295 5.55 10.99 -9.40
CA GLU A 295 6.29 9.76 -9.11
C GLU A 295 7.77 9.88 -9.53
N ALA A 296 8.05 10.47 -10.69
CA ALA A 296 9.41 10.75 -11.12
C ALA A 296 10.14 11.73 -10.19
N ALA A 297 9.45 12.76 -9.68
CA ALA A 297 10.02 13.69 -8.71
C ALA A 297 10.34 13.00 -7.37
N VAL A 298 9.47 12.10 -6.89
CA VAL A 298 9.70 11.32 -5.68
C VAL A 298 10.90 10.37 -5.87
N LEU A 299 11.00 9.68 -7.00
CA LEU A 299 12.14 8.82 -7.32
C LEU A 299 13.45 9.62 -7.28
N ARG A 300 13.54 10.75 -7.99
CA ARG A 300 14.72 11.63 -7.96
C ARG A 300 15.08 12.08 -6.55
N LEU A 301 14.10 12.51 -5.75
CA LEU A 301 14.32 12.94 -4.37
C LEU A 301 14.93 11.83 -3.50
N LEU A 302 14.51 10.59 -3.70
CA LEU A 302 14.96 9.44 -2.90
C LEU A 302 16.29 8.85 -3.38
N GLU A 303 16.59 8.92 -4.68
CA GLU A 303 17.80 8.35 -5.28
C GLU A 303 18.96 9.34 -5.31
N ASP A 304 18.75 10.56 -5.82
CA ASP A 304 19.83 11.53 -6.06
C ASP A 304 20.08 12.47 -4.87
N GLY A 305 19.13 12.51 -3.95
CA GLY A 305 19.23 13.38 -2.78
C GLY A 305 19.21 14.90 -3.05
N ARG A 306 19.04 15.29 -4.30
CA ARG A 306 18.89 16.70 -4.70
C ARG A 306 17.81 16.79 -5.78
N PRO A 307 16.59 17.31 -5.47
CA PRO A 307 15.76 17.87 -6.53
C PRO A 307 16.57 19.03 -7.14
N GLU A 308 16.63 19.12 -8.46
CA GLU A 308 17.14 20.31 -9.10
C GLU A 308 16.42 21.51 -8.48
N LEU A 309 17.21 22.39 -7.85
CA LEU A 309 16.75 23.71 -7.46
C LEU A 309 16.25 24.33 -8.76
N ALA A 310 14.94 24.50 -8.91
CA ALA A 310 14.39 25.29 -9.99
C ALA A 310 15.15 26.61 -9.97
N ALA A 311 15.89 26.87 -11.03
CA ALA A 311 16.62 28.12 -11.20
C ALA A 311 15.61 29.26 -11.06
N ALA A 312 15.87 30.11 -10.07
CA ALA A 312 15.11 31.34 -9.82
C ALA A 312 15.23 32.30 -10.99
#